data_eb1d7ccfab24fa6225ff9d4c71b2606a
#
_entry.id   eb1d7ccfab24fa6225ff9d4c71b2606a
#
_cell.length_a   1.000
_cell.length_b   1.000
_cell.length_c   1.000
_cell.angle_alpha   90.00
_cell.angle_beta   90.00
_cell.angle_gamma   90.00
#
_symmetry.space_group_name_H-M   'P 1'
#
loop_
_entity.id
_entity.type
_entity.pdbx_description
1 polymer ?
#
loop_
_entity_poly.entity_id
_entity_poly.type
_entity_poly.pdbx_seq_one_letter_code
_entity_poly.pdbx_strand_id
1 'polypeptide(L)'
;MLLKIVNTCYKERKFLIHICTFTLEYQKILENTILIGIITRDQDKEKSKEYLDELEFLTTTAGGAVVKRFTQNLETPNPKTFLGSGKIKEVLDFINVVKVQTIIFDDELSPAQERNISKIFNCKILDRTNLILDIFAQRATTSYARTQVELAQCQYLLPRLKGMWTHLERQKGGIGMRGPGETEIETDRRIVRDKISLLKKKIKNIDKQMHIQRGNRGKMIRVALVGYTNVGKSTLMNVLSKSKVFAEDKLFATLDTTVRKVVVKNLPFLMSDTVGFIRKLPTQLIESFKSTLDEVREADLLIHVVDISHSNFEEHVESVDKILEEIKSSDKPTIMVFNKIDNYSFEEFDEEDLIAVRDKSNYNLDDWKIPG
;
A
#
# COMPACT_ATOMS: atom_id res chain seq x y z
N MET A 1 -17.64 -52.87 30.18
CA MET A 1 -17.75 -51.45 30.59
C MET A 1 -16.84 -50.51 29.80
N LEU A 2 -15.69 -50.98 29.32
CA LEU A 2 -14.72 -50.20 28.52
C LEU A 2 -15.16 -49.94 27.05
N LEU A 3 -16.01 -50.81 26.45
CA LEU A 3 -16.49 -50.66 25.06
C LEU A 3 -17.60 -49.60 24.91
N LYS A 4 -18.32 -49.23 25.97
CA LYS A 4 -19.29 -48.14 25.95
C LYS A 4 -18.69 -46.76 26.04
N ILE A 5 -17.51 -46.61 26.62
CA ILE A 5 -16.79 -45.33 26.73
C ILE A 5 -16.15 -44.96 25.39
N VAL A 6 -15.70 -45.96 24.60
CA VAL A 6 -15.07 -45.70 23.30
C VAL A 6 -16.08 -45.23 22.24
N ASN A 7 -17.33 -45.69 22.30
CA ASN A 7 -18.35 -45.28 21.33
C ASN A 7 -18.98 -43.90 21.63
N THR A 8 -18.91 -43.44 22.89
CA THR A 8 -19.33 -42.08 23.25
C THR A 8 -18.29 -41.07 22.85
N CYS A 9 -17.01 -41.43 22.98
CA CYS A 9 -15.89 -40.59 22.53
C CYS A 9 -15.81 -40.42 21.00
N TYR A 10 -16.36 -41.35 20.21
CA TYR A 10 -16.30 -41.26 18.75
C TYR A 10 -17.34 -40.28 18.18
N LYS A 11 -18.46 -40.04 18.87
CA LYS A 11 -19.45 -39.01 18.50
C LYS A 11 -19.05 -37.63 18.97
N GLU A 12 -18.33 -37.52 20.10
CA GLU A 12 -17.85 -36.23 20.60
C GLU A 12 -16.55 -35.78 19.91
N ARG A 13 -15.74 -36.69 19.36
CA ARG A 13 -14.55 -36.32 18.59
C ARG A 13 -14.88 -35.46 17.33
N LYS A 14 -16.01 -35.69 16.69
CA LYS A 14 -16.46 -34.82 15.58
C LYS A 14 -16.82 -33.42 16.06
N PHE A 15 -17.33 -33.30 17.28
CA PHE A 15 -17.68 -32.01 17.87
C PHE A 15 -16.42 -31.31 18.45
N LEU A 16 -15.52 -32.06 19.07
CA LEU A 16 -14.22 -31.51 19.53
C LEU A 16 -13.29 -31.13 18.38
N ILE A 17 -13.26 -31.92 17.31
CA ILE A 17 -12.50 -31.56 16.09
C ILE A 17 -13.11 -30.31 15.44
N HIS A 18 -14.44 -30.14 15.47
CA HIS A 18 -15.07 -28.91 14.96
C HIS A 18 -14.86 -27.73 15.89
N ILE A 19 -14.82 -27.90 17.20
CA ILE A 19 -14.46 -26.85 18.16
C ILE A 19 -12.95 -26.58 18.13
N CYS A 20 -12.09 -27.60 18.02
CA CYS A 20 -10.66 -27.37 17.81
C CYS A 20 -10.32 -26.79 16.44
N THR A 21 -11.08 -27.11 15.37
CA THR A 21 -10.90 -26.44 14.07
C THR A 21 -11.50 -25.03 14.06
N PHE A 22 -12.52 -24.76 14.89
CA PHE A 22 -13.08 -23.41 15.04
C PHE A 22 -12.26 -22.53 16.02
N THR A 23 -11.55 -23.10 16.97
CA THR A 23 -10.61 -22.39 17.87
C THR A 23 -9.17 -22.38 17.35
N LEU A 24 -8.84 -23.16 16.33
CA LEU A 24 -7.65 -23.06 15.49
C LEU A 24 -7.86 -22.08 14.32
N GLU A 25 -8.94 -21.30 14.33
CA GLU A 25 -9.01 -20.10 13.55
C GLU A 25 -7.88 -19.18 14.03
N TYR A 26 -6.72 -19.41 13.40
CA TYR A 26 -5.71 -18.40 13.18
C TYR A 26 -5.61 -17.35 14.32
N GLN A 27 -5.04 -17.71 15.44
CA GLN A 27 -4.09 -16.76 16.03
C GLN A 27 -3.04 -16.55 14.92
N LYS A 28 -3.32 -15.60 14.03
CA LYS A 28 -2.36 -15.03 13.11
C LYS A 28 -1.24 -14.57 14.03
N ILE A 29 -0.16 -15.34 14.13
CA ILE A 29 0.97 -14.98 14.99
C ILE A 29 1.42 -13.65 14.43
N LEU A 30 1.10 -12.57 15.15
CA LEU A 30 1.49 -11.23 14.76
C LEU A 30 3.02 -11.20 14.79
N GLU A 31 3.64 -10.95 13.64
CA GLU A 31 5.10 -10.84 13.55
C GLU A 31 5.55 -9.58 14.30
N ASN A 32 6.37 -9.74 15.35
CA ASN A 32 6.98 -8.61 16.04
C ASN A 32 7.85 -7.83 15.06
N THR A 33 7.48 -6.59 14.83
CA THR A 33 8.05 -5.75 13.78
C THR A 33 8.67 -4.48 14.35
N ILE A 34 9.83 -4.09 13.84
CA ILE A 34 10.45 -2.79 14.08
C ILE A 34 10.25 -1.91 12.86
N LEU A 35 9.91 -0.64 13.08
CA LEU A 35 9.88 0.36 12.03
C LEU A 35 11.13 1.25 12.09
N ILE A 36 11.67 1.57 10.92
CA ILE A 36 12.85 2.42 10.78
C ILE A 36 12.56 3.54 9.78
N GLY A 37 12.75 4.78 10.21
CA GLY A 37 12.63 5.98 9.39
C GLY A 37 13.89 6.85 9.45
N ILE A 38 14.18 7.57 8.36
CA ILE A 38 15.21 8.61 8.32
C ILE A 38 14.51 9.97 8.33
N ILE A 39 15.05 10.89 9.14
CA ILE A 39 14.65 12.29 9.18
C ILE A 39 15.70 13.04 8.37
N THR A 40 15.30 13.62 7.24
CA THR A 40 16.13 14.48 6.42
C THR A 40 15.99 15.95 6.84
N ARG A 41 16.85 16.85 6.33
CA ARG A 41 16.77 18.30 6.63
C ARG A 41 15.44 18.93 6.20
N ASP A 42 14.82 18.39 5.17
CA ASP A 42 13.56 18.89 4.59
C ASP A 42 12.31 18.32 5.29
N GLN A 43 12.51 17.46 6.32
CA GLN A 43 11.43 16.84 7.06
C GLN A 43 11.46 17.32 8.51
N ASP A 44 10.35 17.89 8.94
CA ASP A 44 10.15 18.20 10.35
C ASP A 44 9.93 16.91 11.16
N LYS A 45 10.24 16.96 12.46
CA LYS A 45 10.06 15.80 13.37
C LYS A 45 8.61 15.35 13.44
N GLU A 46 7.66 16.28 13.36
CA GLU A 46 6.23 15.98 13.35
C GLU A 46 5.82 15.21 12.10
N LYS A 47 6.25 15.65 10.92
CA LYS A 47 6.03 14.91 9.66
C LYS A 47 6.65 13.52 9.68
N SER A 48 7.84 13.38 10.26
CA SER A 48 8.48 12.06 10.38
C SER A 48 7.70 11.12 11.29
N LYS A 49 7.07 11.65 12.35
CA LYS A 49 6.20 10.85 13.23
C LYS A 49 4.97 10.36 12.48
N GLU A 50 4.29 11.23 11.75
CA GLU A 50 3.13 10.87 10.94
C GLU A 50 3.45 9.82 9.86
N TYR A 51 4.63 9.94 9.22
CA TYR A 51 5.09 8.96 8.25
C TYR A 51 5.27 7.57 8.87
N LEU A 52 5.76 7.53 10.11
CA LEU A 52 5.87 6.28 10.86
C LEU A 52 4.52 5.79 11.39
N ASP A 53 3.57 6.68 11.70
CA ASP A 53 2.19 6.33 12.05
C ASP A 53 1.49 5.67 10.85
N GLU A 54 1.67 6.23 9.64
CA GLU A 54 1.16 5.62 8.41
C GLU A 54 1.82 4.25 8.13
N LEU A 55 3.15 4.13 8.32
CA LEU A 55 3.87 2.88 8.15
C LEU A 55 3.42 1.82 9.18
N GLU A 56 3.12 2.21 10.40
CA GLU A 56 2.56 1.32 11.43
C GLU A 56 1.17 0.84 11.03
N PHE A 57 0.32 1.73 10.47
CA PHE A 57 -0.99 1.34 9.98
C PHE A 57 -0.91 0.39 8.78
N LEU A 58 0.06 0.58 7.87
CA LEU A 58 0.38 -0.39 6.82
C LEU A 58 0.80 -1.75 7.42
N THR A 59 1.69 -1.72 8.39
CA THR A 59 2.22 -2.93 9.05
C THR A 59 1.11 -3.72 9.74
N THR A 60 0.23 -3.07 10.49
CA THR A 60 -0.92 -3.72 11.13
C THR A 60 -1.92 -4.25 10.12
N THR A 61 -2.13 -3.53 9.00
CA THR A 61 -2.95 -4.00 7.87
C THR A 61 -2.38 -5.29 7.25
N ALA A 62 -1.06 -5.41 7.16
CA ALA A 62 -0.38 -6.62 6.70
C ALA A 62 -0.38 -7.75 7.73
N GLY A 63 -0.70 -7.47 9.00
CA GLY A 63 -0.75 -8.41 10.11
C GLY A 63 0.53 -8.48 10.93
N GLY A 64 1.34 -7.42 10.93
CA GLY A 64 2.48 -7.23 11.84
C GLY A 64 2.07 -6.50 13.12
N ALA A 65 2.83 -6.71 14.20
CA ALA A 65 2.71 -5.96 15.46
C ALA A 65 3.97 -5.12 15.66
N VAL A 66 3.80 -3.80 15.69
CA VAL A 66 4.93 -2.89 15.87
C VAL A 66 5.33 -2.82 17.34
N VAL A 67 6.56 -3.25 17.64
CA VAL A 67 7.10 -3.27 19.01
C VAL A 67 7.97 -2.05 19.30
N LYS A 68 8.61 -1.46 18.29
CA LYS A 68 9.42 -0.24 18.45
C LYS A 68 9.62 0.48 17.12
N ARG A 69 9.74 1.81 17.21
CA ARG A 69 10.11 2.69 16.11
C ARG A 69 11.51 3.24 16.35
N PHE A 70 12.34 3.28 15.33
CA PHE A 70 13.66 3.89 15.35
C PHE A 70 13.73 4.98 14.29
N THR A 71 14.26 6.12 14.66
CA THR A 71 14.53 7.23 13.75
C THR A 71 16.01 7.60 13.80
N GLN A 72 16.52 8.09 12.68
CA GLN A 72 17.87 8.65 12.60
C GLN A 72 17.86 9.91 11.76
N ASN A 73 18.46 10.98 12.28
CA ASN A 73 18.68 12.20 11.51
C ASN A 73 19.89 11.99 10.61
N LEU A 74 19.69 12.03 9.30
CA LEU A 74 20.75 11.92 8.28
C LEU A 74 20.40 12.85 7.12
N GLU A 75 21.39 13.56 6.60
CA GLU A 75 21.22 14.36 5.37
C GLU A 75 20.94 13.45 4.17
N THR A 76 21.66 12.35 4.09
CA THR A 76 21.49 11.33 3.04
C THR A 76 21.62 9.93 3.65
N PRO A 77 20.83 8.96 3.19
CA PRO A 77 20.93 7.57 3.62
C PRO A 77 22.33 7.01 3.32
N ASN A 78 22.85 6.17 4.21
CA ASN A 78 24.12 5.51 3.96
C ASN A 78 24.01 4.59 2.73
N PRO A 79 24.88 4.72 1.71
CA PRO A 79 24.78 3.94 0.48
C PRO A 79 24.97 2.42 0.68
N LYS A 80 25.61 1.98 1.78
CA LYS A 80 25.85 0.56 2.07
C LYS A 80 24.79 -0.05 2.98
N THR A 81 24.34 0.67 4.00
CA THR A 81 23.56 0.13 5.12
C THR A 81 22.33 0.96 5.44
N PHE A 82 22.01 1.98 4.63
CA PHE A 82 20.91 2.92 4.84
C PHE A 82 21.06 3.73 6.14
N LEU A 83 21.41 3.08 7.26
CA LEU A 83 21.64 3.66 8.58
C LEU A 83 23.14 3.89 8.87
N GLY A 84 23.44 4.79 9.79
CA GLY A 84 24.76 4.93 10.37
C GLY A 84 25.10 3.79 11.34
N SER A 85 26.41 3.54 11.54
CA SER A 85 26.90 2.42 12.38
C SER A 85 26.39 2.44 13.82
N GLY A 86 26.28 3.62 14.44
CA GLY A 86 25.75 3.75 15.80
C GLY A 86 24.29 3.33 15.91
N LYS A 87 23.44 3.72 14.94
CA LYS A 87 22.02 3.31 14.93
C LYS A 87 21.86 1.81 14.64
N ILE A 88 22.69 1.24 13.77
CA ILE A 88 22.73 -0.21 13.53
C ILE A 88 22.99 -0.96 14.83
N LYS A 89 23.96 -0.52 15.64
CA LYS A 89 24.28 -1.14 16.93
C LYS A 89 23.09 -1.05 17.90
N GLU A 90 22.46 0.12 18.00
CA GLU A 90 21.27 0.34 18.85
C GLU A 90 20.11 -0.62 18.47
N VAL A 91 19.86 -0.79 17.18
CA VAL A 91 18.83 -1.72 16.67
C VAL A 91 19.21 -3.17 16.96
N LEU A 92 20.47 -3.56 16.76
CA LEU A 92 20.97 -4.89 17.08
C LEU A 92 20.82 -5.23 18.57
N ASP A 93 21.19 -4.31 19.45
CA ASP A 93 21.08 -4.50 20.90
C ASP A 93 19.61 -4.72 21.29
N PHE A 94 18.68 -4.01 20.66
CA PHE A 94 17.24 -4.21 20.87
C PHE A 94 16.74 -5.58 20.34
N ILE A 95 17.16 -5.99 19.14
CA ILE A 95 16.78 -7.28 18.53
C ILE A 95 17.24 -8.46 19.42
N ASN A 96 18.41 -8.35 20.03
CA ASN A 96 18.96 -9.38 20.92
C ASN A 96 18.14 -9.55 22.23
N VAL A 97 17.44 -8.48 22.66
CA VAL A 97 16.59 -8.51 23.87
C VAL A 97 15.17 -8.95 23.54
N VAL A 98 14.63 -8.45 22.43
CA VAL A 98 13.26 -8.71 21.98
C VAL A 98 13.31 -9.58 20.73
N LYS A 99 12.54 -10.69 20.72
CA LYS A 99 12.40 -11.52 19.50
C LYS A 99 11.68 -10.73 18.41
N VAL A 100 12.45 -10.12 17.52
CA VAL A 100 11.96 -9.40 16.34
C VAL A 100 12.07 -10.31 15.12
N GLN A 101 10.99 -10.47 14.37
CA GLN A 101 10.97 -11.26 13.16
C GLN A 101 11.19 -10.41 11.91
N THR A 102 10.64 -9.19 11.91
CA THR A 102 10.61 -8.34 10.72
C THR A 102 11.06 -6.92 11.05
N ILE A 103 11.81 -6.31 10.14
CA ILE A 103 12.21 -4.91 10.19
C ILE A 103 11.71 -4.26 8.92
N ILE A 104 10.99 -3.13 9.05
CA ILE A 104 10.42 -2.40 7.93
C ILE A 104 11.01 -0.99 7.86
N PHE A 105 11.48 -0.62 6.69
CA PHE A 105 12.00 0.71 6.39
C PHE A 105 10.94 1.55 5.67
N ASP A 106 10.80 2.83 6.06
CA ASP A 106 9.83 3.76 5.43
C ASP A 106 10.24 4.18 4.01
N ASP A 107 11.49 3.99 3.64
CA ASP A 107 12.02 4.29 2.31
C ASP A 107 12.33 3.02 1.54
N GLU A 108 12.36 3.12 0.21
CA GLU A 108 12.79 2.03 -0.64
C GLU A 108 14.30 1.76 -0.45
N LEU A 109 14.65 0.51 -0.23
CA LEU A 109 16.03 0.06 -0.09
C LEU A 109 16.60 -0.34 -1.46
N SER A 110 17.82 0.08 -1.74
CA SER A 110 18.54 -0.48 -2.86
C SER A 110 18.84 -1.97 -2.61
N PRO A 111 18.96 -2.80 -3.67
CA PRO A 111 19.28 -4.23 -3.52
C PRO A 111 20.58 -4.50 -2.74
N ALA A 112 21.53 -3.56 -2.78
CA ALA A 112 22.78 -3.65 -2.02
C ALA A 112 22.58 -3.37 -0.53
N GLN A 113 21.79 -2.34 -0.20
CA GLN A 113 21.44 -2.01 1.18
C GLN A 113 20.64 -3.14 1.84
N GLU A 114 19.58 -3.63 1.19
CA GLU A 114 18.76 -4.72 1.69
C GLU A 114 19.61 -5.97 2.01
N ARG A 115 20.50 -6.37 1.09
CA ARG A 115 21.42 -7.49 1.30
C ARG A 115 22.38 -7.28 2.46
N ASN A 116 22.96 -6.09 2.60
CA ASN A 116 23.92 -5.80 3.67
C ASN A 116 23.22 -5.76 5.03
N ILE A 117 22.06 -5.13 5.10
CA ILE A 117 21.23 -5.02 6.30
C ILE A 117 20.73 -6.40 6.75
N SER A 118 20.26 -7.22 5.82
CA SER A 118 19.80 -8.59 6.10
C SER A 118 20.90 -9.47 6.72
N LYS A 119 22.16 -9.30 6.26
CA LYS A 119 23.31 -10.00 6.84
C LYS A 119 23.64 -9.53 8.26
N ILE A 120 23.40 -8.25 8.56
CA ILE A 120 23.71 -7.65 9.87
C ILE A 120 22.63 -8.04 10.89
N PHE A 121 21.36 -7.88 10.57
CA PHE A 121 20.27 -8.06 11.53
C PHE A 121 19.79 -9.51 11.63
N ASN A 122 20.05 -10.34 10.62
CA ASN A 122 19.56 -11.74 10.54
C ASN A 122 18.04 -11.87 10.77
N CYS A 123 17.27 -10.88 10.37
CA CYS A 123 15.82 -10.80 10.41
C CYS A 123 15.28 -10.62 8.99
N LYS A 124 13.96 -10.82 8.81
CA LYS A 124 13.27 -10.45 7.57
C LYS A 124 13.32 -8.94 7.39
N ILE A 125 13.85 -8.48 6.29
CA ILE A 125 13.93 -7.06 5.95
C ILE A 125 12.88 -6.76 4.89
N LEU A 126 12.08 -5.76 5.14
CA LEU A 126 11.12 -5.22 4.18
C LEU A 126 11.38 -3.72 4.03
N ASP A 127 11.09 -3.19 2.87
CA ASP A 127 10.93 -1.77 2.66
C ASP A 127 9.45 -1.43 2.44
N ARG A 128 9.12 -0.14 2.42
CA ARG A 128 7.76 0.34 2.21
C ARG A 128 7.14 -0.22 0.92
N THR A 129 7.93 -0.29 -0.15
CA THR A 129 7.49 -0.83 -1.45
C THR A 129 7.06 -2.28 -1.34
N ASN A 130 7.88 -3.12 -0.70
CA ASN A 130 7.56 -4.53 -0.52
C ASN A 130 6.35 -4.75 0.39
N LEU A 131 6.23 -3.96 1.47
CA LEU A 131 5.08 -4.01 2.38
C LEU A 131 3.77 -3.69 1.63
N ILE A 132 3.76 -2.64 0.81
CA ILE A 132 2.60 -2.29 -0.01
C ILE A 132 2.26 -3.40 -1.01
N LEU A 133 3.27 -3.99 -1.67
CA LEU A 133 3.09 -5.12 -2.57
C LEU A 133 2.50 -6.36 -1.87
N ASP A 134 2.92 -6.64 -0.63
CA ASP A 134 2.38 -7.74 0.17
C ASP A 134 0.91 -7.49 0.55
N ILE A 135 0.55 -6.26 0.95
CA ILE A 135 -0.84 -5.89 1.24
C ILE A 135 -1.71 -6.08 -0.01
N PHE A 136 -1.23 -5.62 -1.17
CA PHE A 136 -1.95 -5.78 -2.43
C PHE A 136 -2.10 -7.24 -2.84
N ALA A 137 -1.08 -8.08 -2.62
CA ALA A 137 -1.17 -9.51 -2.89
C ALA A 137 -2.25 -10.20 -2.02
N GLN A 138 -2.39 -9.77 -0.76
CA GLN A 138 -3.43 -10.29 0.14
C GLN A 138 -4.84 -9.80 -0.24
N ARG A 139 -4.96 -8.59 -0.82
CA ARG A 139 -6.24 -7.94 -1.13
C ARG A 139 -6.75 -8.22 -2.55
N ALA A 140 -5.89 -8.64 -3.47
CA ALA A 140 -6.26 -8.92 -4.85
C ALA A 140 -7.24 -10.09 -4.94
N THR A 141 -8.51 -9.80 -5.24
CA THR A 141 -9.57 -10.80 -5.35
C THR A 141 -9.80 -11.26 -6.79
N THR A 142 -9.71 -10.35 -7.76
CA THR A 142 -9.89 -10.67 -9.17
C THR A 142 -8.64 -11.28 -9.80
N SER A 143 -8.82 -12.10 -10.82
CA SER A 143 -7.70 -12.64 -11.61
C SER A 143 -6.86 -11.54 -12.25
N TYR A 144 -7.50 -10.41 -12.57
CA TYR A 144 -6.83 -9.27 -13.15
C TYR A 144 -5.91 -8.58 -12.14
N ALA A 145 -6.43 -8.17 -10.97
CA ALA A 145 -5.64 -7.57 -9.91
C ALA A 145 -4.49 -8.48 -9.46
N ARG A 146 -4.74 -9.78 -9.29
CA ARG A 146 -3.66 -10.75 -8.98
C ARG A 146 -2.56 -10.75 -10.03
N THR A 147 -2.91 -10.70 -11.32
CA THR A 147 -1.91 -10.66 -12.39
C THR A 147 -1.09 -9.36 -12.37
N GLN A 148 -1.72 -8.23 -12.05
CA GLN A 148 -1.05 -6.94 -11.92
C GLN A 148 -0.09 -6.91 -10.73
N VAL A 149 -0.54 -7.37 -9.55
CA VAL A 149 0.30 -7.45 -8.35
C VAL A 149 1.47 -8.41 -8.57
N GLU A 150 1.22 -9.57 -9.17
CA GLU A 150 2.28 -10.54 -9.49
C GLU A 150 3.33 -9.95 -10.45
N LEU A 151 2.89 -9.16 -11.43
CA LEU A 151 3.80 -8.43 -12.32
C LEU A 151 4.67 -7.44 -11.54
N ALA A 152 4.07 -6.63 -10.66
CA ALA A 152 4.79 -5.64 -9.86
C ALA A 152 5.79 -6.34 -8.91
N GLN A 153 5.39 -7.43 -8.25
CA GLN A 153 6.28 -8.23 -7.40
C GLN A 153 7.47 -8.80 -8.19
N CYS A 154 7.24 -9.34 -9.39
CA CYS A 154 8.32 -9.84 -10.25
C CYS A 154 9.27 -8.72 -10.69
N GLN A 155 8.76 -7.53 -11.00
CA GLN A 155 9.57 -6.36 -11.36
C GLN A 155 10.41 -5.86 -10.19
N TYR A 156 9.84 -5.83 -8.98
CA TYR A 156 10.54 -5.47 -7.74
C TYR A 156 11.63 -6.49 -7.38
N LEU A 157 11.34 -7.78 -7.55
CA LEU A 157 12.25 -8.88 -7.22
C LEU A 157 13.43 -8.98 -8.19
N LEU A 158 13.23 -8.72 -9.48
CA LEU A 158 14.23 -8.94 -10.54
C LEU A 158 15.62 -8.32 -10.25
N PRO A 159 15.74 -7.04 -9.80
CA PRO A 159 17.05 -6.46 -9.46
C PRO A 159 17.63 -7.03 -8.15
N ARG A 160 16.79 -7.61 -7.28
CA ARG A 160 17.16 -8.13 -5.95
C ARG A 160 17.63 -9.59 -5.96
N LEU A 161 17.37 -10.35 -7.03
CA LEU A 161 17.77 -11.76 -7.18
C LEU A 161 19.27 -11.99 -7.01
N LYS A 162 20.12 -11.05 -7.42
CA LYS A 162 21.58 -11.17 -7.32
C LYS A 162 22.11 -11.34 -5.88
N GLY A 163 21.31 -11.03 -4.87
CA GLY A 163 21.72 -11.10 -3.45
C GLY A 163 21.15 -12.29 -2.69
N MET A 164 20.22 -13.05 -3.25
CA MET A 164 19.53 -14.12 -2.54
C MET A 164 20.36 -15.43 -2.40
N TRP A 165 21.32 -15.65 -3.30
CA TRP A 165 22.12 -16.87 -3.38
C TRP A 165 23.55 -16.70 -2.84
N THR A 166 23.70 -16.03 -1.69
CA THR A 166 25.02 -15.71 -1.13
C THR A 166 25.88 -16.93 -0.77
N HIS A 167 25.27 -18.08 -0.53
CA HIS A 167 26.00 -19.33 -0.26
C HIS A 167 26.63 -19.96 -1.52
N LEU A 168 26.03 -19.76 -2.69
CA LEU A 168 26.52 -20.24 -3.96
C LEU A 168 27.52 -19.28 -4.63
N GLU A 169 27.45 -17.98 -4.31
CA GLU A 169 28.43 -16.98 -4.79
C GLU A 169 29.87 -17.29 -4.36
N ARG A 170 30.05 -18.07 -3.28
CA ARG A 170 31.38 -18.47 -2.77
C ARG A 170 32.00 -19.67 -3.50
N GLN A 171 31.21 -20.41 -4.26
CA GLN A 171 31.73 -21.50 -5.09
C GLN A 171 32.25 -20.92 -6.42
N LYS A 172 33.52 -20.52 -6.42
CA LYS A 172 34.20 -20.07 -7.64
C LYS A 172 34.37 -21.26 -8.60
N GLY A 173 33.98 -21.07 -9.86
CA GLY A 173 34.44 -21.93 -10.96
C GLY A 173 35.95 -21.80 -11.13
N GLY A 174 36.56 -22.73 -11.84
CA GLY A 174 37.96 -22.66 -12.25
C GLY A 174 38.29 -21.41 -13.09
N ILE A 175 39.55 -21.13 -13.32
CA ILE A 175 40.02 -19.97 -14.11
C ILE A 175 39.29 -19.94 -15.47
N GLY A 176 38.49 -18.92 -15.73
CA GLY A 176 37.70 -18.73 -16.95
C GLY A 176 36.36 -19.48 -16.99
N MET A 177 35.99 -20.24 -15.96
CA MET A 177 34.68 -20.88 -15.85
C MET A 177 33.74 -20.15 -14.94
N ARG A 178 32.45 -19.99 -15.33
CA ARG A 178 31.38 -19.50 -14.47
C ARG A 178 31.12 -20.52 -13.35
N GLY A 179 31.04 -20.05 -12.10
CA GLY A 179 30.66 -20.91 -10.98
C GLY A 179 29.18 -21.36 -11.04
N PRO A 180 28.82 -22.49 -10.38
CA PRO A 180 27.44 -22.98 -10.37
C PRO A 180 26.44 -21.96 -9.87
N GLY A 181 26.82 -21.08 -8.92
CA GLY A 181 25.96 -20.00 -8.43
C GLY A 181 25.66 -18.91 -9.46
N GLU A 182 26.59 -18.61 -10.38
CA GLU A 182 26.34 -17.64 -11.47
C GLU A 182 25.34 -18.16 -12.49
N THR A 183 25.40 -19.46 -12.80
CA THR A 183 24.47 -20.12 -13.73
C THR A 183 23.05 -20.22 -13.15
N GLU A 184 22.91 -20.47 -11.86
CA GLU A 184 21.60 -20.51 -11.17
C GLU A 184 20.96 -19.13 -11.10
N ILE A 185 21.72 -18.10 -10.69
CA ILE A 185 21.23 -16.71 -10.67
C ILE A 185 20.78 -16.24 -12.06
N GLU A 186 21.54 -16.60 -13.11
CA GLU A 186 21.21 -16.24 -14.49
C GLU A 186 19.96 -16.99 -14.98
N THR A 187 19.78 -18.22 -14.54
CA THR A 187 18.59 -19.03 -14.82
C THR A 187 17.36 -18.45 -14.13
N ASP A 188 17.45 -18.12 -12.83
CA ASP A 188 16.35 -17.49 -12.09
C ASP A 188 15.96 -16.14 -12.69
N ARG A 189 16.94 -15.33 -13.08
CA ARG A 189 16.68 -14.07 -13.77
C ARG A 189 15.96 -14.26 -15.10
N ARG A 190 16.31 -15.31 -15.85
CA ARG A 190 15.62 -15.66 -17.10
C ARG A 190 14.19 -16.06 -16.82
N ILE A 191 13.97 -16.96 -15.84
CA ILE A 191 12.63 -17.40 -15.45
C ILE A 191 11.75 -16.20 -15.05
N VAL A 192 12.28 -15.28 -14.23
CA VAL A 192 11.52 -14.08 -13.80
C VAL A 192 11.26 -13.14 -14.98
N ARG A 193 12.21 -12.95 -15.91
CA ARG A 193 11.99 -12.14 -17.12
C ARG A 193 10.93 -12.76 -18.04
N ASP A 194 10.98 -14.08 -18.24
CA ASP A 194 9.99 -14.79 -19.03
C ASP A 194 8.60 -14.68 -18.40
N LYS A 195 8.53 -14.79 -17.07
CA LYS A 195 7.30 -14.59 -16.30
C LYS A 195 6.76 -13.16 -16.44
N ILE A 196 7.60 -12.13 -16.34
CA ILE A 196 7.23 -10.74 -16.57
C ILE A 196 6.65 -10.56 -17.99
N SER A 197 7.31 -11.14 -19.02
CA SER A 197 6.84 -11.07 -20.40
C SER A 197 5.47 -11.73 -20.57
N LEU A 198 5.26 -12.90 -19.95
CA LEU A 198 4.00 -13.62 -19.98
C LEU A 198 2.87 -12.82 -19.29
N LEU A 199 3.15 -12.27 -18.10
CA LEU A 199 2.18 -11.47 -17.34
C LEU A 199 1.80 -10.19 -18.09
N LYS A 200 2.77 -9.49 -18.72
CA LYS A 200 2.49 -8.32 -19.57
C LYS A 200 1.57 -8.68 -20.76
N LYS A 201 1.80 -9.81 -21.42
CA LYS A 201 0.92 -10.29 -22.49
C LYS A 201 -0.49 -10.60 -21.97
N LYS A 202 -0.59 -11.25 -20.80
CA LYS A 202 -1.88 -11.58 -20.16
C LYS A 202 -2.67 -10.32 -19.82
N ILE A 203 -2.05 -9.31 -19.20
CA ILE A 203 -2.66 -8.03 -18.88
C ILE A 203 -3.17 -7.36 -20.17
N LYS A 204 -2.33 -7.25 -21.20
CA LYS A 204 -2.72 -6.64 -22.49
C LYS A 204 -3.94 -7.31 -23.13
N ASN A 205 -4.09 -8.63 -22.98
CA ASN A 205 -5.26 -9.34 -23.50
C ASN A 205 -6.52 -9.04 -22.66
N ILE A 206 -6.38 -8.97 -21.33
CA ILE A 206 -7.49 -8.60 -20.44
C ILE A 206 -7.92 -7.16 -20.72
N ASP A 207 -6.97 -6.21 -20.87
CA ASP A 207 -7.25 -4.81 -21.17
C ASP A 207 -8.08 -4.67 -22.46
N LYS A 208 -7.74 -5.42 -23.51
CA LYS A 208 -8.53 -5.43 -24.75
C LYS A 208 -9.96 -5.90 -24.52
N GLN A 209 -10.16 -6.96 -23.72
CA GLN A 209 -11.49 -7.45 -23.39
C GLN A 209 -12.28 -6.44 -22.55
N MET A 210 -11.62 -5.82 -21.56
CA MET A 210 -12.24 -4.78 -20.73
C MET A 210 -12.62 -3.55 -21.55
N HIS A 211 -11.80 -3.12 -22.50
CA HIS A 211 -12.10 -2.00 -23.39
C HIS A 211 -13.35 -2.27 -24.22
N ILE A 212 -13.51 -3.48 -24.77
CA ILE A 212 -14.72 -3.89 -25.49
C ILE A 212 -15.95 -3.86 -24.58
N GLN A 213 -15.85 -4.41 -23.36
CA GLN A 213 -16.94 -4.39 -22.39
C GLN A 213 -17.33 -2.98 -21.94
N ARG A 214 -16.33 -2.07 -21.79
CA ARG A 214 -16.55 -0.66 -21.45
C ARG A 214 -17.26 0.09 -22.57
N GLY A 215 -16.93 -0.19 -23.82
CA GLY A 215 -17.62 0.39 -25.00
C GLY A 215 -19.12 0.10 -25.03
N ASN A 216 -19.54 -1.04 -24.47
CA ASN A 216 -20.95 -1.45 -24.40
C ASN A 216 -21.74 -0.80 -23.24
N ARG A 217 -21.08 -0.04 -22.33
CA ARG A 217 -21.76 0.60 -21.17
C ARG A 217 -22.59 1.84 -21.53
N GLY A 218 -22.72 2.19 -22.81
CA GLY A 218 -23.55 3.27 -23.29
C GLY A 218 -22.95 4.67 -23.06
N LYS A 219 -23.76 5.72 -23.33
CA LYS A 219 -23.38 7.14 -23.21
C LYS A 219 -23.67 7.71 -21.81
N MET A 220 -23.58 6.89 -20.74
CA MET A 220 -23.78 7.42 -19.38
C MET A 220 -22.53 8.16 -18.91
N ILE A 221 -22.73 9.27 -18.21
CA ILE A 221 -21.66 10.03 -17.55
C ILE A 221 -20.91 9.10 -16.60
N ARG A 222 -19.60 9.16 -16.62
CA ARG A 222 -18.70 8.38 -15.78
C ARG A 222 -18.06 9.28 -14.73
N VAL A 223 -18.22 8.91 -13.47
CA VAL A 223 -17.66 9.63 -12.34
C VAL A 223 -16.69 8.69 -11.60
N ALA A 224 -15.48 9.13 -11.34
CA ALA A 224 -14.51 8.36 -10.58
C ALA A 224 -14.23 9.02 -9.21
N LEU A 225 -14.27 8.21 -8.15
CA LEU A 225 -13.82 8.62 -6.83
C LEU A 225 -12.31 8.50 -6.75
N VAL A 226 -11.63 9.59 -6.45
CA VAL A 226 -10.18 9.64 -6.22
C VAL A 226 -9.90 10.22 -4.84
N GLY A 227 -8.71 9.97 -4.30
CA GLY A 227 -8.29 10.49 -3.01
C GLY A 227 -7.38 9.52 -2.27
N TYR A 228 -6.82 9.98 -1.18
CA TYR A 228 -5.89 9.21 -0.37
C TYR A 228 -6.52 7.93 0.21
N THR A 229 -5.72 7.00 0.71
CA THR A 229 -6.25 5.80 1.39
C THR A 229 -7.01 6.20 2.64
N ASN A 230 -8.07 5.45 2.96
CA ASN A 230 -8.87 5.61 4.17
C ASN A 230 -9.60 6.96 4.36
N VAL A 231 -9.74 7.78 3.31
CA VAL A 231 -10.50 9.04 3.36
C VAL A 231 -12.03 8.85 3.28
N GLY A 232 -12.50 7.61 3.07
CA GLY A 232 -13.93 7.27 3.03
C GLY A 232 -14.55 7.19 1.63
N LYS A 233 -13.77 6.97 0.55
CA LYS A 233 -14.28 6.82 -0.84
C LYS A 233 -15.35 5.74 -0.94
N SER A 234 -15.07 4.53 -0.48
CA SER A 234 -15.99 3.39 -0.52
C SER A 234 -17.22 3.62 0.35
N THR A 235 -17.09 4.32 1.46
CA THR A 235 -18.21 4.73 2.31
C THR A 235 -19.12 5.69 1.58
N LEU A 236 -18.57 6.72 0.92
CA LEU A 236 -19.31 7.67 0.12
C LEU A 236 -20.04 6.96 -1.03
N MET A 237 -19.38 6.02 -1.72
CA MET A 237 -19.99 5.21 -2.76
C MET A 237 -21.18 4.40 -2.23
N ASN A 238 -21.07 3.80 -1.04
CA ASN A 238 -22.16 3.04 -0.42
C ASN A 238 -23.37 3.92 -0.13
N VAL A 239 -23.15 5.12 0.38
CA VAL A 239 -24.23 6.07 0.67
C VAL A 239 -24.97 6.47 -0.61
N LEU A 240 -24.22 6.82 -1.66
CA LEU A 240 -24.79 7.31 -2.91
C LEU A 240 -25.44 6.21 -3.77
N SER A 241 -24.87 5.00 -3.76
CA SER A 241 -25.40 3.87 -4.55
C SER A 241 -26.48 3.08 -3.83
N LYS A 242 -26.80 3.40 -2.57
CA LYS A 242 -27.73 2.65 -1.71
C LYS A 242 -27.41 1.15 -1.65
N SER A 243 -26.15 0.80 -1.83
CA SER A 243 -25.66 -0.58 -1.83
C SER A 243 -24.64 -0.78 -0.70
N LYS A 244 -24.48 -2.03 -0.26
CA LYS A 244 -23.46 -2.38 0.71
C LYS A 244 -22.21 -2.85 -0.03
N VAL A 245 -21.24 -1.97 -0.26
CA VAL A 245 -19.87 -2.35 -0.63
C VAL A 245 -19.08 -2.53 0.67
N PHE A 246 -18.21 -3.50 0.69
CA PHE A 246 -17.34 -3.75 1.83
C PHE A 246 -16.41 -2.54 2.06
N ALA A 247 -16.65 -1.82 3.13
CA ALA A 247 -15.82 -0.70 3.56
C ALA A 247 -15.23 -1.08 4.92
N GLU A 248 -13.92 -1.22 4.99
CA GLU A 248 -13.16 -1.45 6.23
C GLU A 248 -12.33 -0.21 6.55
N ASP A 249 -12.13 0.04 7.84
CA ASP A 249 -11.14 1.00 8.33
C ASP A 249 -9.73 0.39 8.25
N LYS A 250 -9.28 0.15 7.02
CA LYS A 250 -7.96 -0.40 6.69
C LYS A 250 -7.45 0.24 5.42
N LEU A 251 -6.14 0.42 5.36
CA LEU A 251 -5.50 0.91 4.13
C LEU A 251 -5.72 -0.09 3.00
N PHE A 252 -5.99 0.44 1.79
CA PHE A 252 -6.26 -0.34 0.59
C PHE A 252 -7.42 -1.36 0.74
N ALA A 253 -8.49 -0.95 1.43
CA ALA A 253 -9.69 -1.77 1.54
C ALA A 253 -10.26 -2.13 0.16
N THR A 254 -10.19 -1.21 -0.80
CA THR A 254 -10.57 -1.40 -2.21
C THR A 254 -9.33 -1.47 -3.08
N LEU A 255 -9.06 -2.65 -3.66
CA LEU A 255 -8.03 -2.85 -4.68
C LEU A 255 -8.64 -3.04 -6.08
N ASP A 256 -9.74 -3.76 -6.14
CA ASP A 256 -10.49 -3.99 -7.37
C ASP A 256 -11.49 -2.86 -7.60
N THR A 257 -11.43 -2.21 -8.76
CA THR A 257 -12.35 -1.12 -9.11
C THR A 257 -13.79 -1.63 -9.13
N THR A 258 -14.66 -1.00 -8.38
CA THR A 258 -16.08 -1.31 -8.36
C THR A 258 -16.86 -0.21 -9.09
N VAL A 259 -17.58 -0.57 -10.15
CA VAL A 259 -18.43 0.37 -10.89
C VAL A 259 -19.90 0.14 -10.53
N ARG A 260 -20.59 1.21 -10.19
CA ARG A 260 -22.00 1.19 -9.81
C ARG A 260 -22.79 2.25 -10.58
N LYS A 261 -24.05 1.89 -10.90
CA LYS A 261 -25.01 2.88 -11.41
C LYS A 261 -25.62 3.62 -10.22
N VAL A 262 -25.47 4.93 -10.23
CA VAL A 262 -26.06 5.85 -9.25
C VAL A 262 -27.11 6.69 -9.93
N VAL A 263 -28.20 7.02 -9.25
CA VAL A 263 -29.26 7.89 -9.75
C VAL A 263 -29.51 8.99 -8.74
N VAL A 264 -29.26 10.22 -9.14
CA VAL A 264 -29.55 11.41 -8.34
C VAL A 264 -30.59 12.24 -9.09
N LYS A 265 -31.75 12.49 -8.47
CA LYS A 265 -32.87 13.27 -9.07
C LYS A 265 -33.22 12.86 -10.51
N ASN A 266 -33.32 11.64 -10.88
CA ASN A 266 -33.57 11.13 -12.24
C ASN A 266 -32.37 11.19 -13.21
N LEU A 267 -31.19 11.61 -12.79
CA LEU A 267 -29.98 11.58 -13.60
C LEU A 267 -29.17 10.33 -13.29
N PRO A 268 -29.15 9.33 -14.19
CA PRO A 268 -28.33 8.13 -14.00
C PRO A 268 -26.89 8.39 -14.48
N PHE A 269 -25.91 7.97 -13.69
CA PHE A 269 -24.50 7.98 -14.06
C PHE A 269 -23.79 6.74 -13.49
N LEU A 270 -22.60 6.45 -14.01
CA LEU A 270 -21.74 5.37 -13.50
C LEU A 270 -20.71 5.98 -12.54
N MET A 271 -20.65 5.44 -11.32
CA MET A 271 -19.66 5.84 -10.34
C MET A 271 -18.69 4.68 -10.12
N SER A 272 -17.40 4.95 -10.19
CA SER A 272 -16.33 3.98 -9.93
C SER A 272 -15.57 4.33 -8.66
N ASP A 273 -15.45 3.36 -7.75
CA ASP A 273 -14.54 3.42 -6.60
C ASP A 273 -13.17 2.92 -7.03
N THR A 274 -12.14 3.70 -6.74
CA THR A 274 -10.78 3.40 -7.17
C THR A 274 -9.87 3.07 -5.98
N VAL A 275 -8.70 2.51 -6.25
CA VAL A 275 -7.66 2.28 -5.26
C VAL A 275 -7.29 3.60 -4.59
N GLY A 276 -7.20 3.61 -3.27
CA GLY A 276 -6.71 4.78 -2.53
C GLY A 276 -5.25 5.06 -2.83
N PHE A 277 -4.91 6.32 -3.06
CA PHE A 277 -3.54 6.74 -3.21
C PHE A 277 -2.83 6.80 -1.85
N ILE A 278 -1.53 6.68 -1.86
CA ILE A 278 -0.69 6.75 -0.67
C ILE A 278 0.64 7.40 -1.04
N ARG A 279 1.28 8.01 -0.09
CA ARG A 279 2.62 8.59 -0.22
C ARG A 279 3.64 7.52 -0.64
N LYS A 280 4.59 7.90 -1.49
CA LYS A 280 5.63 7.01 -2.02
C LYS A 280 5.05 5.73 -2.65
N LEU A 281 3.93 5.84 -3.39
CA LEU A 281 3.38 4.70 -4.11
C LEU A 281 4.44 4.20 -5.12
N PRO A 282 4.78 2.90 -5.10
CA PRO A 282 5.78 2.37 -6.00
C PRO A 282 5.42 2.58 -7.47
N THR A 283 6.37 3.09 -8.28
CA THR A 283 6.16 3.33 -9.72
C THR A 283 5.80 2.06 -10.48
N GLN A 284 6.35 0.91 -10.05
CA GLN A 284 6.01 -0.41 -10.60
C GLN A 284 4.52 -0.74 -10.40
N LEU A 285 3.93 -0.29 -9.28
CA LEU A 285 2.51 -0.45 -9.04
C LEU A 285 1.69 0.49 -9.91
N ILE A 286 2.07 1.77 -10.03
CA ILE A 286 1.38 2.73 -10.90
C ILE A 286 1.33 2.19 -12.32
N GLU A 287 2.46 1.66 -12.85
CA GLU A 287 2.53 1.05 -14.16
C GLU A 287 1.66 -0.21 -14.27
N SER A 288 1.66 -1.06 -13.24
CA SER A 288 0.90 -2.30 -13.21
C SER A 288 -0.60 -2.06 -13.07
N PHE A 289 -1.00 -1.03 -12.29
CA PHE A 289 -2.40 -0.64 -12.08
C PHE A 289 -2.92 0.37 -13.10
N LYS A 290 -2.16 0.63 -14.15
CA LYS A 290 -2.53 1.60 -15.18
C LYS A 290 -3.96 1.44 -15.71
N SER A 291 -4.44 0.20 -15.84
CA SER A 291 -5.79 -0.07 -16.31
C SER A 291 -6.87 0.01 -15.22
N THR A 292 -6.51 -0.16 -13.94
CA THR A 292 -7.42 0.16 -12.82
C THR A 292 -7.58 1.67 -12.71
N LEU A 293 -6.49 2.41 -13.00
CA LEU A 293 -6.49 3.85 -13.14
C LEU A 293 -7.11 4.32 -14.49
N ASP A 294 -7.33 3.42 -15.45
CA ASP A 294 -8.06 3.74 -16.68
C ASP A 294 -9.51 4.17 -16.41
N GLU A 295 -10.15 3.68 -15.34
CA GLU A 295 -11.47 4.20 -14.94
C GLU A 295 -11.41 5.69 -14.56
N VAL A 296 -10.29 6.15 -13.96
CA VAL A 296 -10.03 7.57 -13.71
C VAL A 296 -9.77 8.31 -15.02
N ARG A 297 -8.99 7.72 -15.91
CA ARG A 297 -8.66 8.29 -17.24
C ARG A 297 -9.86 8.39 -18.16
N GLU A 298 -10.82 7.46 -18.05
CA GLU A 298 -12.04 7.44 -18.85
C GLU A 298 -13.22 8.17 -18.18
N ALA A 299 -13.07 8.65 -16.94
CA ALA A 299 -14.08 9.42 -16.25
C ALA A 299 -14.29 10.79 -16.91
N ASP A 300 -15.53 11.24 -16.92
CA ASP A 300 -15.92 12.58 -17.38
C ASP A 300 -15.79 13.60 -16.23
N LEU A 301 -15.88 13.12 -14.97
CA LEU A 301 -15.82 13.92 -13.77
C LEU A 301 -15.07 13.15 -12.67
N LEU A 302 -14.21 13.82 -11.91
CA LEU A 302 -13.58 13.28 -10.73
C LEU A 302 -14.26 13.82 -9.46
N ILE A 303 -14.40 12.98 -8.47
CA ILE A 303 -14.73 13.38 -7.09
C ILE A 303 -13.51 13.09 -6.23
N HIS A 304 -12.81 14.13 -5.83
CA HIS A 304 -11.64 14.06 -4.97
C HIS A 304 -12.11 14.11 -3.51
N VAL A 305 -12.05 12.96 -2.83
CA VAL A 305 -12.43 12.85 -1.42
C VAL A 305 -11.21 13.09 -0.55
N VAL A 306 -11.31 14.05 0.36
CA VAL A 306 -10.25 14.51 1.26
C VAL A 306 -10.70 14.32 2.71
N ASP A 307 -9.84 13.79 3.55
CA ASP A 307 -10.05 13.69 5.00
C ASP A 307 -9.57 15.00 5.64
N ILE A 308 -10.50 15.92 5.94
CA ILE A 308 -10.15 17.23 6.50
C ILE A 308 -9.71 17.15 7.97
N SER A 309 -10.01 16.06 8.66
CA SER A 309 -9.58 15.87 10.05
C SER A 309 -8.10 15.55 10.21
N HIS A 310 -7.42 15.27 9.09
CA HIS A 310 -5.99 14.95 9.10
C HIS A 310 -5.15 16.24 9.05
N SER A 311 -4.16 16.38 9.94
CA SER A 311 -3.30 17.57 10.03
C SER A 311 -2.60 17.93 8.71
N ASN A 312 -2.21 16.92 7.93
CA ASN A 312 -1.51 17.07 6.65
C ASN A 312 -2.41 16.75 5.44
N PHE A 313 -3.69 17.13 5.48
CA PHE A 313 -4.60 16.87 4.36
C PHE A 313 -4.14 17.54 3.05
N GLU A 314 -3.46 18.67 3.12
CA GLU A 314 -2.90 19.36 1.95
C GLU A 314 -1.83 18.51 1.24
N GLU A 315 -0.92 17.89 1.99
CA GLU A 315 0.10 16.97 1.43
C GLU A 315 -0.55 15.74 0.79
N HIS A 316 -1.67 15.27 1.36
CA HIS A 316 -2.46 14.20 0.76
C HIS A 316 -3.07 14.63 -0.58
N VAL A 317 -3.60 15.86 -0.66
CA VAL A 317 -4.12 16.43 -1.92
C VAL A 317 -3.01 16.53 -2.96
N GLU A 318 -1.86 17.13 -2.61
CA GLU A 318 -0.71 17.21 -3.52
C GLU A 318 -0.23 15.84 -4.01
N SER A 319 -0.24 14.83 -3.13
CA SER A 319 0.15 13.46 -3.50
C SER A 319 -0.80 12.84 -4.51
N VAL A 320 -2.09 13.12 -4.39
CA VAL A 320 -3.12 12.69 -5.34
C VAL A 320 -2.94 13.41 -6.67
N ASP A 321 -2.73 14.72 -6.65
CA ASP A 321 -2.57 15.54 -7.85
C ASP A 321 -1.35 15.12 -8.68
N LYS A 322 -0.21 14.84 -8.03
CA LYS A 322 0.98 14.29 -8.69
C LYS A 322 0.68 12.97 -9.42
N ILE A 323 -0.10 12.08 -8.80
CA ILE A 323 -0.48 10.81 -9.45
C ILE A 323 -1.45 11.07 -10.61
N LEU A 324 -2.41 12.00 -10.44
CA LEU A 324 -3.31 12.39 -11.53
C LEU A 324 -2.56 12.97 -12.74
N GLU A 325 -1.49 13.73 -12.50
CA GLU A 325 -0.58 14.19 -13.56
C GLU A 325 0.14 13.04 -14.27
N GLU A 326 0.69 12.08 -13.51
CA GLU A 326 1.38 10.90 -14.07
C GLU A 326 0.47 10.06 -14.97
N ILE A 327 -0.82 9.96 -14.60
CA ILE A 327 -1.82 9.24 -15.41
C ILE A 327 -2.50 10.13 -16.46
N LYS A 328 -2.08 11.40 -16.62
CA LYS A 328 -2.64 12.37 -17.56
C LYS A 328 -4.15 12.58 -17.40
N SER A 329 -4.57 12.86 -16.18
CA SER A 329 -5.97 13.09 -15.81
C SER A 329 -6.19 14.34 -14.96
N SER A 330 -5.17 15.21 -14.85
CA SER A 330 -5.22 16.46 -14.09
C SER A 330 -6.11 17.54 -14.72
N ASP A 331 -6.38 17.43 -16.02
CA ASP A 331 -7.22 18.37 -16.79
C ASP A 331 -8.73 18.11 -16.66
N LYS A 332 -9.14 17.09 -15.93
CA LYS A 332 -10.54 16.71 -15.77
C LYS A 332 -11.27 17.60 -14.77
N PRO A 333 -12.56 17.88 -15.02
CA PRO A 333 -13.41 18.52 -14.02
C PRO A 333 -13.36 17.73 -12.71
N THR A 334 -13.08 18.40 -11.59
CA THR A 334 -12.94 17.75 -10.29
C THR A 334 -13.80 18.46 -9.25
N ILE A 335 -14.61 17.69 -8.52
CA ILE A 335 -15.34 18.17 -7.34
C ILE A 335 -14.57 17.69 -6.11
N MET A 336 -14.18 18.62 -5.25
CA MET A 336 -13.53 18.32 -3.99
C MET A 336 -14.58 18.07 -2.91
N VAL A 337 -14.44 16.98 -2.16
CA VAL A 337 -15.37 16.59 -1.07
C VAL A 337 -14.56 16.43 0.20
N PHE A 338 -14.73 17.35 1.13
CA PHE A 338 -14.15 17.26 2.47
C PHE A 338 -15.00 16.34 3.34
N ASN A 339 -14.39 15.22 3.73
CA ASN A 339 -15.03 14.17 4.52
C ASN A 339 -14.49 14.15 5.95
N LYS A 340 -15.16 13.43 6.85
CA LYS A 340 -14.82 13.26 8.27
C LYS A 340 -14.83 14.58 9.05
N ILE A 341 -15.73 15.48 8.68
CA ILE A 341 -15.89 16.78 9.33
C ILE A 341 -16.30 16.64 10.81
N ASP A 342 -16.88 15.51 11.19
CA ASP A 342 -17.22 15.13 12.56
C ASP A 342 -15.98 14.95 13.47
N ASN A 343 -14.84 14.63 12.87
CA ASN A 343 -13.55 14.48 13.56
C ASN A 343 -12.69 15.75 13.47
N TYR A 344 -13.15 16.76 12.76
CA TYR A 344 -12.44 18.03 12.64
C TYR A 344 -12.66 18.85 13.91
N SER A 345 -11.61 19.01 14.71
CA SER A 345 -11.61 19.91 15.87
C SER A 345 -11.14 21.28 15.43
N PHE A 346 -12.02 22.25 15.52
CA PHE A 346 -11.64 23.64 15.43
C PHE A 346 -11.01 24.02 16.77
N GLU A 347 -9.73 24.33 16.81
CA GLU A 347 -9.18 25.10 17.93
C GLU A 347 -9.75 26.51 17.80
N GLU A 348 -10.57 26.93 18.75
CA GLU A 348 -10.97 28.35 18.88
C GLU A 348 -9.69 29.12 19.17
N PHE A 349 -9.12 29.72 18.12
CA PHE A 349 -8.04 30.69 18.32
C PHE A 349 -8.63 31.96 18.92
N ASP A 350 -7.99 32.50 19.94
CA ASP A 350 -8.29 33.84 20.45
C ASP A 350 -8.16 34.85 19.30
N GLU A 351 -8.92 35.97 19.37
CA GLU A 351 -8.95 36.97 18.29
C GLU A 351 -7.55 37.49 17.90
N GLU A 352 -6.58 37.47 18.79
CA GLU A 352 -5.19 37.86 18.56
C GLU A 352 -4.45 36.80 17.69
N ASP A 353 -4.74 35.51 17.87
CA ASP A 353 -4.18 34.43 17.06
C ASP A 353 -4.74 34.42 15.65
N LEU A 354 -6.04 34.77 15.48
CA LEU A 354 -6.67 34.89 14.17
C LEU A 354 -6.04 36.00 13.29
N ILE A 355 -5.54 37.08 13.90
CA ILE A 355 -4.84 38.16 13.22
C ILE A 355 -3.46 37.67 12.74
N ALA A 356 -2.74 36.91 13.58
CA ALA A 356 -1.42 36.33 13.23
C ALA A 356 -1.50 35.25 12.16
N VAL A 357 -2.60 34.49 12.09
CA VAL A 357 -2.86 33.47 11.09
C VAL A 357 -3.27 34.12 9.75
N ARG A 358 -4.08 35.19 9.77
CA ARG A 358 -4.43 35.97 8.57
C ARG A 358 -3.22 36.56 7.86
N ASP A 359 -2.21 36.98 8.60
CA ASP A 359 -0.98 37.54 8.02
C ASP A 359 -0.03 36.46 7.45
N LYS A 360 -0.19 35.20 7.84
CA LYS A 360 0.67 34.07 7.37
C LYS A 360 0.02 33.20 6.29
N SER A 361 -1.30 33.18 6.19
CA SER A 361 -1.99 32.37 5.17
C SER A 361 -2.51 33.27 4.04
N ASN A 362 -1.87 33.21 2.88
CA ASN A 362 -2.44 33.73 1.63
C ASN A 362 -3.64 32.89 1.12
N TYR A 363 -4.12 31.95 1.91
CA TYR A 363 -5.28 31.10 1.58
C TYR A 363 -6.49 31.60 2.34
N ASN A 364 -7.28 32.42 1.70
CA ASN A 364 -8.57 32.88 2.19
C ASN A 364 -9.61 31.79 1.84
N LEU A 365 -10.32 31.23 2.83
CA LEU A 365 -11.46 30.32 2.62
C LEU A 365 -12.56 30.94 1.74
N ASP A 366 -12.58 32.26 1.61
CA ASP A 366 -13.47 33.00 0.70
C ASP A 366 -13.10 32.85 -0.78
N ASP A 367 -11.89 32.41 -1.12
CA ASP A 367 -11.46 32.15 -2.48
C ASP A 367 -12.01 30.83 -3.04
N TRP A 368 -12.59 29.99 -2.18
CA TRP A 368 -13.24 28.72 -2.53
C TRP A 368 -14.73 28.89 -2.84
N LYS A 369 -15.16 30.06 -3.29
CA LYS A 369 -16.53 30.24 -3.79
C LYS A 369 -16.72 29.39 -5.03
N ILE A 370 -17.50 28.31 -4.86
CA ILE A 370 -18.07 27.54 -5.97
C ILE A 370 -18.84 28.54 -6.83
N PRO A 371 -18.52 28.68 -8.14
CA PRO A 371 -19.39 29.41 -9.05
C PRO A 371 -20.75 28.71 -9.05
N GLY A 372 -21.79 29.42 -8.66
CA GLY A 372 -23.17 28.94 -8.60
C GLY A 372 -23.78 28.73 -9.99
#